data_2b26e2ad4ee3194fa1d7812eb40f37f2
#
_entry.id   2b26e2ad4ee3194fa1d7812eb40f37f2
#
_cell.length_a   1.000
_cell.length_b   1.000
_cell.length_c   1.000
_cell.angle_alpha   90.00
_cell.angle_beta   90.00
_cell.angle_gamma   90.00
#
_symmetry.space_group_name_H-M   'P 1'
#
loop_
_entity.id
_entity.type
_entity.pdbx_description
1 polymer ?
#
loop_
_entity_poly.entity_id
_entity_poly.type
_entity_poly.pdbx_seq_one_letter_code
_entity_poly.pdbx_strand_id
1 'polypeptide(L)'
;MKSLSELGMTDIASRPRGRGAWRLGASAGLVIVLYVIVRNYLFIRDGMLNPDFGVIHQAYEFNLGKLGWLLLVVALLFAGLSIRWSRARRQLLMIAVLYGFLSFDILALRYYVTNIEPENLVVKHVRLETPKLTSPLRLLHISDIQAGSIEDYQLEVFEAIKALKPDIILNTGDFLQVVPP
;
A
#
# COMPACT_ATOMS: atom_id res chain seq x y z
N MET A 1 -8.33 -22.26 65.03
CA MET A 1 -8.77 -21.65 63.75
C MET A 1 -7.55 -21.52 62.84
N LYS A 2 -7.45 -22.37 61.84
CA LYS A 2 -6.36 -22.22 60.83
C LYS A 2 -6.64 -21.00 59.93
N SER A 3 -5.67 -20.16 59.71
CA SER A 3 -5.83 -18.96 58.89
C SER A 3 -6.09 -19.35 57.42
N LEU A 4 -6.87 -18.54 56.69
CA LEU A 4 -7.20 -18.77 55.27
C LEU A 4 -5.98 -18.85 54.36
N SER A 5 -4.78 -18.42 54.82
CA SER A 5 -3.50 -18.55 54.13
C SER A 5 -2.95 -19.98 54.10
N GLU A 6 -3.36 -20.84 55.03
CA GLU A 6 -2.91 -22.25 55.11
C GLU A 6 -3.73 -23.19 54.18
N LEU A 7 -4.83 -22.72 53.59
CA LEU A 7 -5.72 -23.51 52.73
C LEU A 7 -5.38 -23.41 51.23
N GLY A 8 -4.27 -22.81 50.84
CA GLY A 8 -3.85 -22.77 49.44
C GLY A 8 -4.79 -21.97 48.50
N MET A 9 -5.71 -21.15 49.05
CA MET A 9 -6.72 -20.43 48.26
C MET A 9 -6.28 -19.06 47.74
N THR A 10 -5.00 -18.71 47.92
CA THR A 10 -4.48 -17.38 47.50
C THR A 10 -3.98 -17.31 46.06
N ASP A 11 -3.93 -18.42 45.32
CA ASP A 11 -3.28 -18.45 43.99
C ASP A 11 -4.22 -18.38 42.79
N ILE A 12 -5.55 -18.21 43.03
CA ILE A 12 -6.52 -18.10 41.92
C ILE A 12 -6.67 -16.65 41.39
N ALA A 13 -6.13 -15.66 42.13
CA ALA A 13 -6.38 -14.23 41.83
C ALA A 13 -5.38 -13.54 40.90
N SER A 14 -4.27 -14.17 40.49
CA SER A 14 -3.15 -13.48 39.83
C SER A 14 -2.93 -13.82 38.36
N ARG A 15 -3.83 -14.52 37.69
CA ARG A 15 -3.71 -14.65 36.23
C ARG A 15 -4.05 -13.31 35.58
N PRO A 16 -3.09 -12.63 34.91
CA PRO A 16 -3.34 -11.32 34.30
C PRO A 16 -4.47 -11.46 33.28
N ARG A 17 -5.59 -10.83 33.62
CA ARG A 17 -6.81 -10.74 32.82
C ARG A 17 -6.45 -10.02 31.48
N GLY A 18 -6.46 -10.74 30.37
CA GLY A 18 -6.23 -10.14 29.03
C GLY A 18 -5.14 -10.78 28.17
N ARG A 19 -4.26 -11.63 28.71
CA ARG A 19 -3.21 -12.32 27.92
C ARG A 19 -3.78 -13.11 26.75
N GLY A 20 -5.01 -13.65 26.84
CA GLY A 20 -5.67 -14.40 25.78
C GLY A 20 -6.00 -13.54 24.56
N ALA A 21 -6.52 -12.33 24.76
CA ALA A 21 -6.85 -11.43 23.66
C ALA A 21 -5.61 -11.00 22.86
N TRP A 22 -4.51 -10.65 23.55
CA TRP A 22 -3.26 -10.32 22.90
C TRP A 22 -2.64 -11.49 22.13
N ARG A 23 -2.73 -12.71 22.66
CA ARG A 23 -2.30 -13.92 21.95
C ARG A 23 -3.10 -14.13 20.67
N LEU A 24 -4.42 -13.97 20.70
CA LEU A 24 -5.27 -14.04 19.50
C LEU A 24 -4.88 -12.98 18.47
N GLY A 25 -4.69 -11.72 18.88
CA GLY A 25 -4.22 -10.66 17.99
C GLY A 25 -2.86 -10.97 17.37
N ALA A 26 -1.89 -11.39 18.19
CA ALA A 26 -0.56 -11.75 17.71
C ALA A 26 -0.59 -12.97 16.77
N SER A 27 -1.41 -13.99 17.07
CA SER A 27 -1.57 -15.15 16.18
C SER A 27 -2.19 -14.75 14.83
N ALA A 28 -3.21 -13.89 14.84
CA ALA A 28 -3.79 -13.37 13.61
C ALA A 28 -2.74 -12.58 12.79
N GLY A 29 -1.96 -11.73 13.46
CA GLY A 29 -0.85 -10.99 12.83
C GLY A 29 0.19 -11.92 12.21
N LEU A 30 0.62 -12.94 12.95
CA LEU A 30 1.59 -13.93 12.44
C LEU A 30 1.07 -14.64 11.21
N VAL A 31 -0.19 -15.08 11.20
CA VAL A 31 -0.81 -15.74 10.05
C VAL A 31 -0.85 -14.81 8.84
N ILE A 32 -1.23 -13.54 9.04
CA ILE A 32 -1.24 -12.52 7.97
C ILE A 32 0.17 -12.30 7.43
N VAL A 33 1.17 -12.12 8.29
CA VAL A 33 2.57 -11.91 7.89
C VAL A 33 3.09 -13.11 7.08
N LEU A 34 2.87 -14.33 7.55
CA LEU A 34 3.26 -15.53 6.82
C LEU A 34 2.54 -15.63 5.47
N TYR A 35 1.26 -15.32 5.42
CA TYR A 35 0.50 -15.29 4.17
C TYR A 35 1.07 -14.25 3.18
N VAL A 36 1.37 -13.03 3.65
CA VAL A 36 1.99 -11.97 2.84
C VAL A 36 3.36 -12.41 2.32
N ILE A 37 4.21 -13.00 3.17
CA ILE A 37 5.54 -13.49 2.77
C ILE A 37 5.40 -14.55 1.67
N VAL A 38 4.53 -15.55 1.87
CA VAL A 38 4.33 -16.61 0.88
C VAL A 38 3.80 -16.07 -0.44
N ARG A 39 2.82 -15.16 -0.40
CA ARG A 39 2.26 -14.56 -1.62
C ARG A 39 3.30 -13.74 -2.38
N ASN A 40 4.07 -12.90 -1.68
CA ASN A 40 5.12 -12.12 -2.33
C ASN A 40 6.25 -12.99 -2.87
N TYR A 41 6.63 -14.08 -2.16
CA TYR A 41 7.57 -15.07 -2.69
C TYR A 41 7.08 -15.68 -4.01
N LEU A 42 5.78 -16.03 -4.08
CA LEU A 42 5.19 -16.58 -5.30
C LEU A 42 5.20 -15.57 -6.45
N PHE A 43 4.88 -14.29 -6.19
CA PHE A 43 4.96 -13.24 -7.21
C PHE A 43 6.39 -13.04 -7.73
N ILE A 44 7.39 -13.02 -6.82
CA ILE A 44 8.80 -12.90 -7.22
C ILE A 44 9.20 -14.10 -8.08
N ARG A 45 8.89 -15.33 -7.64
CA ARG A 45 9.19 -16.54 -8.39
C ARG A 45 8.55 -16.53 -9.77
N ASP A 46 7.27 -16.21 -9.85
CA ASP A 46 6.52 -16.20 -11.11
C ASP A 46 7.03 -15.12 -12.05
N GLY A 47 7.36 -13.92 -11.52
CA GLY A 47 7.94 -12.82 -12.28
C GLY A 47 9.38 -13.10 -12.76
N MET A 48 10.16 -13.93 -12.04
CA MET A 48 11.48 -14.37 -12.50
C MET A 48 11.38 -15.42 -13.61
N LEU A 49 10.36 -16.28 -13.57
CA LEU A 49 10.15 -17.34 -14.56
C LEU A 49 9.45 -16.82 -15.83
N ASN A 50 8.53 -15.89 -15.66
CA ASN A 50 7.75 -15.23 -16.70
C ASN A 50 7.72 -13.73 -16.42
N PRO A 51 8.70 -12.93 -16.88
CA PRO A 51 8.69 -11.48 -16.70
C PRO A 51 7.51 -10.89 -17.47
N ASP A 52 6.47 -10.49 -16.72
CA ASP A 52 5.23 -9.91 -17.22
C ASP A 52 4.74 -8.81 -16.27
N PHE A 53 4.29 -7.70 -16.82
CA PHE A 53 3.65 -6.62 -16.07
C PHE A 53 2.42 -7.09 -15.29
N GLY A 54 1.72 -8.11 -15.76
CA GLY A 54 0.60 -8.72 -15.07
C GLY A 54 0.97 -9.25 -13.67
N VAL A 55 2.17 -9.80 -13.48
CA VAL A 55 2.65 -10.25 -12.16
C VAL A 55 2.88 -9.06 -11.23
N ILE A 56 3.46 -7.97 -11.75
CA ILE A 56 3.67 -6.73 -10.99
C ILE A 56 2.32 -6.14 -10.57
N HIS A 57 1.37 -6.06 -11.49
CA HIS A 57 0.01 -5.59 -11.21
C HIS A 57 -0.70 -6.45 -10.14
N GLN A 58 -0.59 -7.78 -10.24
CA GLN A 58 -1.17 -8.68 -9.23
C GLN A 58 -0.53 -8.50 -7.85
N ALA A 59 0.80 -8.29 -7.79
CA ALA A 59 1.50 -8.01 -6.53
C ALA A 59 1.06 -6.67 -5.93
N TYR A 60 0.89 -5.64 -6.76
CA TYR A 60 0.36 -4.34 -6.37
C TYR A 60 -1.06 -4.47 -5.80
N GLU A 61 -1.98 -5.10 -6.55
CA GLU A 61 -3.37 -5.31 -6.14
C GLU A 61 -3.47 -6.14 -4.85
N PHE A 62 -2.58 -7.10 -4.65
CA PHE A 62 -2.55 -7.87 -3.42
C PHE A 62 -2.08 -7.03 -2.24
N ASN A 63 -0.93 -6.35 -2.34
CA ASN A 63 -0.30 -5.68 -1.22
C ASN A 63 -0.99 -4.36 -0.82
N LEU A 64 -1.50 -3.59 -1.78
CA LEU A 64 -2.17 -2.31 -1.50
C LEU A 64 -3.69 -2.41 -1.49
N GLY A 65 -4.28 -3.37 -2.20
CA GLY A 65 -5.73 -3.55 -2.24
C GLY A 65 -6.21 -4.61 -1.26
N LYS A 66 -5.99 -5.88 -1.61
CA LYS A 66 -6.57 -7.01 -0.87
C LYS A 66 -6.09 -7.07 0.58
N LEU A 67 -4.82 -6.76 0.86
CA LEU A 67 -4.29 -6.74 2.22
C LEU A 67 -4.94 -5.65 3.07
N GLY A 68 -5.15 -4.44 2.53
CA GLY A 68 -5.84 -3.37 3.24
C GLY A 68 -7.25 -3.79 3.67
N TRP A 69 -8.03 -4.35 2.75
CA TRP A 69 -9.37 -4.87 3.07
C TRP A 69 -9.35 -6.05 4.05
N LEU A 70 -8.39 -6.96 3.94
CA LEU A 70 -8.22 -8.06 4.89
C LEU A 70 -8.01 -7.53 6.31
N LEU A 71 -7.13 -6.55 6.48
CA LEU A 71 -6.87 -5.93 7.79
C LEU A 71 -8.10 -5.21 8.33
N LEU A 72 -8.91 -4.56 7.48
CA LEU A 72 -10.18 -3.97 7.89
C LEU A 72 -11.16 -5.02 8.43
N VAL A 73 -11.31 -6.14 7.72
CA VAL A 73 -12.16 -7.24 8.16
C VAL A 73 -11.69 -7.77 9.52
N VAL A 74 -10.38 -7.96 9.70
CA VAL A 74 -9.81 -8.39 11.00
C VAL A 74 -10.10 -7.37 12.09
N ALA A 75 -9.95 -6.07 11.80
CA ALA A 75 -10.28 -5.00 12.75
C ALA A 75 -11.76 -5.07 13.20
N LEU A 76 -12.67 -5.21 12.22
CA LEU A 76 -14.11 -5.32 12.50
C LEU A 76 -14.47 -6.58 13.31
N LEU A 77 -13.80 -7.71 13.04
CA LEU A 77 -13.98 -8.93 13.81
C LEU A 77 -13.57 -8.72 15.28
N PHE A 78 -12.40 -8.11 15.55
CA PHE A 78 -11.98 -7.82 16.91
C PHE A 78 -12.89 -6.79 17.61
N ALA A 79 -13.38 -5.79 16.87
CA ALA A 79 -14.38 -4.85 17.38
C ALA A 79 -15.68 -5.57 17.77
N GLY A 80 -16.19 -6.46 16.91
CA GLY A 80 -17.37 -7.28 17.19
C GLY A 80 -17.17 -8.21 18.39
N LEU A 81 -16.02 -8.89 18.50
CA LEU A 81 -15.69 -9.72 19.65
C LEU A 81 -15.64 -8.91 20.96
N SER A 82 -15.26 -7.64 20.89
CA SER A 82 -15.23 -6.76 22.07
C SER A 82 -16.62 -6.53 22.68
N ILE A 83 -17.67 -6.59 21.87
CA ILE A 83 -19.06 -6.47 22.33
C ILE A 83 -19.45 -7.74 23.11
N ARG A 84 -19.03 -8.91 22.60
CA ARG A 84 -19.40 -10.21 23.19
C ARG A 84 -18.61 -10.55 24.45
N TRP A 85 -17.34 -10.11 24.56
CA TRP A 85 -16.40 -10.48 25.64
C TRP A 85 -16.04 -9.28 26.50
N SER A 86 -16.94 -8.88 27.39
CA SER A 86 -16.80 -7.70 28.26
C SER A 86 -15.50 -7.70 29.08
N ARG A 87 -15.02 -8.87 29.54
CA ARG A 87 -13.79 -9.01 30.34
C ARG A 87 -12.51 -8.66 29.58
N ALA A 88 -12.50 -8.84 28.26
CA ALA A 88 -11.35 -8.56 27.37
C ALA A 88 -11.60 -7.35 26.46
N ARG A 89 -12.70 -6.61 26.66
CA ARG A 89 -13.17 -5.55 25.77
C ARG A 89 -12.09 -4.54 25.42
N ARG A 90 -11.38 -4.01 26.41
CA ARG A 90 -10.34 -2.99 26.18
C ARG A 90 -9.23 -3.51 25.27
N GLN A 91 -8.73 -4.72 25.52
CA GLN A 91 -7.67 -5.33 24.72
C GLN A 91 -8.13 -5.61 23.28
N LEU A 92 -9.34 -6.13 23.11
CA LEU A 92 -9.93 -6.39 21.80
C LEU A 92 -10.13 -5.10 20.99
N LEU A 93 -10.58 -4.03 21.64
CA LEU A 93 -10.69 -2.71 21.01
C LEU A 93 -9.31 -2.15 20.61
N MET A 94 -8.29 -2.30 21.46
CA MET A 94 -6.93 -1.85 21.11
C MET A 94 -6.37 -2.61 19.90
N ILE A 95 -6.63 -3.92 19.83
CA ILE A 95 -6.26 -4.75 18.67
C ILE A 95 -7.03 -4.31 17.43
N ALA A 96 -8.34 -4.07 17.55
CA ALA A 96 -9.17 -3.57 16.45
C ALA A 96 -8.67 -2.22 15.94
N VAL A 97 -8.33 -1.29 16.82
CA VAL A 97 -7.75 0.01 16.45
C VAL A 97 -6.41 -0.16 15.73
N LEU A 98 -5.54 -1.04 16.21
CA LEU A 98 -4.25 -1.31 15.58
C LEU A 98 -4.43 -1.83 14.13
N TYR A 99 -5.26 -2.85 13.92
CA TYR A 99 -5.51 -3.38 12.57
C TYR A 99 -6.27 -2.38 11.69
N GLY A 100 -7.18 -1.58 12.26
CA GLY A 100 -7.87 -0.52 11.57
C GLY A 100 -6.93 0.58 11.09
N PHE A 101 -5.96 0.98 11.91
CA PHE A 101 -4.95 1.95 11.55
C PHE A 101 -4.05 1.42 10.41
N LEU A 102 -3.55 0.19 10.52
CA LEU A 102 -2.76 -0.44 9.46
C LEU A 102 -3.54 -0.57 8.14
N SER A 103 -4.83 -0.90 8.23
CA SER A 103 -5.72 -0.94 7.06
C SER A 103 -5.85 0.43 6.41
N PHE A 104 -6.10 1.46 7.23
CA PHE A 104 -6.24 2.84 6.77
C PHE A 104 -4.98 3.32 6.04
N ASP A 105 -3.79 3.08 6.63
CA ASP A 105 -2.52 3.49 6.01
C ASP A 105 -2.31 2.85 4.64
N ILE A 106 -2.57 1.54 4.52
CA ILE A 106 -2.43 0.82 3.25
C ILE A 106 -3.44 1.33 2.20
N LEU A 107 -4.70 1.51 2.59
CA LEU A 107 -5.74 1.98 1.66
C LEU A 107 -5.54 3.46 1.28
N ALA A 108 -5.06 4.30 2.20
CA ALA A 108 -4.71 5.68 1.92
C ALA A 108 -3.50 5.77 0.96
N LEU A 109 -2.47 4.94 1.19
CA LEU A 109 -1.34 4.83 0.27
C LEU A 109 -1.79 4.36 -1.12
N ARG A 110 -2.68 3.35 -1.18
CA ARG A 110 -3.28 2.92 -2.46
C ARG A 110 -3.97 4.08 -3.16
N TYR A 111 -4.82 4.81 -2.44
CA TYR A 111 -5.54 5.95 -3.01
C TYR A 111 -4.58 7.01 -3.56
N TYR A 112 -3.54 7.34 -2.79
CA TYR A 112 -2.52 8.30 -3.21
C TYR A 112 -1.81 7.86 -4.50
N VAL A 113 -1.29 6.62 -4.53
CA VAL A 113 -0.53 6.08 -5.67
C VAL A 113 -1.41 5.88 -6.91
N THR A 114 -2.72 5.62 -6.72
CA THR A 114 -3.62 5.37 -7.86
C THR A 114 -4.25 6.63 -8.42
N ASN A 115 -4.53 7.65 -7.57
CA ASN A 115 -5.35 8.78 -7.97
C ASN A 115 -4.63 10.13 -7.89
N ILE A 116 -3.58 10.26 -7.06
CA ILE A 116 -2.90 11.55 -6.87
C ILE A 116 -1.56 11.57 -7.60
N GLU A 117 -0.72 10.56 -7.37
CA GLU A 117 0.63 10.49 -7.95
C GLU A 117 0.64 10.50 -9.48
N PRO A 118 -0.26 9.77 -10.20
CA PRO A 118 -0.26 9.76 -11.66
C PRO A 118 -0.58 11.12 -12.30
N GLU A 119 -1.30 12.00 -11.58
CA GLU A 119 -1.66 13.33 -12.07
C GLU A 119 -0.68 14.43 -11.60
N ASN A 120 0.39 14.06 -10.93
CA ASN A 120 1.39 15.01 -10.44
C ASN A 120 2.44 15.32 -11.51
N LEU A 121 2.15 16.29 -12.37
CA LEU A 121 3.06 16.72 -13.43
C LEU A 121 4.31 17.39 -12.86
N VAL A 122 5.48 16.81 -13.12
CA VAL A 122 6.77 17.37 -12.71
C VAL A 122 7.66 17.61 -13.91
N VAL A 123 8.02 18.88 -14.15
CA VAL A 123 8.98 19.27 -15.19
C VAL A 123 10.38 19.38 -14.58
N LYS A 124 11.32 18.53 -15.03
CA LYS A 124 12.72 18.57 -14.60
C LYS A 124 13.57 19.28 -15.63
N HIS A 125 14.34 20.27 -15.21
CA HIS A 125 15.28 20.98 -16.05
C HIS A 125 16.70 20.46 -15.83
N VAL A 126 17.34 20.00 -16.91
CA VAL A 126 18.73 19.54 -16.90
C VAL A 126 19.52 20.36 -17.92
N ARG A 127 20.65 20.94 -17.50
CA ARG A 127 21.57 21.63 -18.40
C ARG A 127 22.76 20.74 -18.69
N LEU A 128 22.98 20.48 -19.97
CA LEU A 128 24.13 19.73 -20.47
C LEU A 128 25.00 20.67 -21.33
N GLU A 129 26.30 20.66 -21.07
CA GLU A 129 27.27 21.44 -21.85
C GLU A 129 28.03 20.50 -22.79
N THR A 130 28.11 20.86 -24.05
CA THR A 130 28.82 20.08 -25.06
C THR A 130 29.50 21.01 -26.06
N PRO A 131 30.77 20.77 -26.45
CA PRO A 131 31.45 21.54 -27.47
C PRO A 131 30.94 21.26 -28.89
N LYS A 132 30.03 20.30 -29.07
CA LYS A 132 29.48 19.89 -30.37
C LYS A 132 28.37 20.82 -30.88
N LEU A 133 27.79 21.65 -30.02
CA LEU A 133 26.74 22.58 -30.37
C LEU A 133 27.27 24.01 -30.34
N THR A 134 27.01 24.74 -31.40
CA THR A 134 27.38 26.15 -31.54
C THR A 134 26.34 27.12 -31.00
N SER A 135 25.13 26.64 -30.76
CA SER A 135 24.01 27.40 -30.18
C SER A 135 23.24 26.53 -29.17
N PRO A 136 22.58 27.14 -28.17
CA PRO A 136 21.74 26.39 -27.24
C PRO A 136 20.60 25.67 -27.99
N LEU A 137 20.36 24.42 -27.61
CA LEU A 137 19.28 23.58 -28.10
C LEU A 137 18.41 23.15 -26.94
N ARG A 138 17.09 23.36 -27.03
CA ARG A 138 16.12 22.91 -26.04
C ARG A 138 15.50 21.58 -26.47
N LEU A 139 15.89 20.54 -25.78
CA LEU A 139 15.39 19.19 -26.01
C LEU A 139 14.39 18.84 -24.92
N LEU A 140 13.20 18.42 -25.29
CA LEU A 140 12.20 17.88 -24.40
C LEU A 140 12.14 16.36 -24.56
N HIS A 141 12.27 15.64 -23.45
CA HIS A 141 12.08 14.19 -23.39
C HIS A 141 10.76 13.87 -22.70
N ILE A 142 9.90 13.12 -23.37
CA ILE A 142 8.62 12.62 -22.86
C ILE A 142 8.53 11.11 -23.03
N SER A 143 7.92 10.45 -22.03
CA SER A 143 7.68 9.02 -22.01
C SER A 143 6.46 8.69 -21.15
N ASP A 144 5.84 7.53 -21.36
CA ASP A 144 4.87 6.93 -20.46
C ASP A 144 3.65 7.82 -20.16
N ILE A 145 3.10 8.51 -21.17
CA ILE A 145 1.86 9.29 -21.04
C ILE A 145 0.68 8.36 -20.74
N GLN A 146 0.72 7.13 -21.27
CA GLN A 146 -0.25 6.05 -21.02
C GLN A 146 -1.73 6.51 -21.03
N ALA A 147 -2.09 7.34 -21.99
CA ALA A 147 -3.44 7.88 -22.09
C ALA A 147 -4.41 6.83 -22.65
N GLY A 148 -5.39 6.42 -21.84
CA GLY A 148 -6.57 5.66 -22.31
C GLY A 148 -7.59 6.55 -23.00
N SER A 149 -7.68 7.81 -22.59
CA SER A 149 -8.48 8.91 -23.12
C SER A 149 -7.73 10.22 -22.93
N ILE A 150 -8.13 11.26 -23.67
CA ILE A 150 -7.60 12.60 -23.44
C ILE A 150 -8.51 13.29 -22.41
N GLU A 151 -7.98 13.45 -21.22
CA GLU A 151 -8.65 14.09 -20.09
C GLU A 151 -7.92 15.39 -19.70
N ASP A 152 -8.37 16.07 -18.67
CA ASP A 152 -7.82 17.36 -18.24
C ASP A 152 -6.32 17.30 -17.97
N TYR A 153 -5.84 16.19 -17.36
CA TYR A 153 -4.42 16.01 -17.09
C TYR A 153 -3.57 15.95 -18.39
N GLN A 154 -4.00 15.22 -19.41
CA GLN A 154 -3.28 15.16 -20.70
C GLN A 154 -3.28 16.53 -21.39
N LEU A 155 -4.37 17.29 -21.27
CA LEU A 155 -4.42 18.66 -21.78
C LEU A 155 -3.43 19.57 -21.05
N GLU A 156 -3.31 19.45 -19.72
CA GLU A 156 -2.31 20.18 -18.92
C GLU A 156 -0.88 19.84 -19.38
N VAL A 157 -0.57 18.57 -19.58
CA VAL A 157 0.72 18.10 -20.10
C VAL A 157 1.01 18.74 -21.45
N PHE A 158 0.05 18.77 -22.38
CA PHE A 158 0.25 19.37 -23.71
C PHE A 158 0.45 20.89 -23.65
N GLU A 159 -0.24 21.59 -22.77
CA GLU A 159 -0.01 23.03 -22.56
C GLU A 159 1.37 23.29 -21.95
N ALA A 160 1.83 22.46 -21.00
CA ALA A 160 3.19 22.55 -20.46
C ALA A 160 4.25 22.32 -21.56
N ILE A 161 4.07 21.34 -22.44
CA ILE A 161 4.96 21.09 -23.58
C ILE A 161 5.04 22.34 -24.48
N LYS A 162 3.90 22.94 -24.84
CA LYS A 162 3.86 24.16 -25.66
C LYS A 162 4.56 25.32 -24.98
N ALA A 163 4.35 25.51 -23.67
CA ALA A 163 4.95 26.59 -22.89
C ALA A 163 6.48 26.50 -22.84
N LEU A 164 7.03 25.28 -22.82
CA LEU A 164 8.47 25.02 -22.81
C LEU A 164 9.16 25.38 -24.13
N LYS A 165 8.42 25.48 -25.24
CA LYS A 165 8.93 25.82 -26.57
C LYS A 165 10.18 25.00 -26.94
N PRO A 166 10.11 23.68 -26.98
CA PRO A 166 11.25 22.84 -27.34
C PRO A 166 11.60 22.97 -28.80
N ASP A 167 12.91 22.90 -29.11
CA ASP A 167 13.38 22.79 -30.51
C ASP A 167 13.22 21.36 -31.05
N ILE A 168 13.36 20.37 -30.15
CA ILE A 168 13.22 18.94 -30.44
C ILE A 168 12.43 18.27 -29.31
N ILE A 169 11.49 17.40 -29.71
CA ILE A 169 10.77 16.50 -28.80
C ILE A 169 11.25 15.08 -29.05
N LEU A 170 11.79 14.43 -28.02
CA LEU A 170 12.09 13.01 -28.01
C LEU A 170 10.99 12.28 -27.24
N ASN A 171 10.42 11.28 -27.90
CA ASN A 171 9.44 10.40 -27.30
C ASN A 171 10.01 8.98 -27.26
N THR A 172 10.02 8.36 -26.08
CA THR A 172 10.53 7.00 -25.89
C THR A 172 9.43 5.94 -25.75
N GLY A 173 8.18 6.29 -26.03
CA GLY A 173 7.08 5.32 -26.12
C GLY A 173 6.00 5.46 -25.06
N ASP A 174 5.12 4.47 -25.00
CA ASP A 174 4.01 4.31 -24.09
C ASP A 174 3.03 5.51 -24.03
N PHE A 175 2.65 5.99 -25.24
CA PHE A 175 1.67 7.08 -25.37
C PHE A 175 0.25 6.67 -25.06
N LEU A 176 -0.14 5.47 -25.46
CA LEU A 176 -1.50 4.98 -25.39
C LEU A 176 -1.58 3.74 -24.52
N GLN A 177 -2.50 3.77 -23.59
CA GLN A 177 -2.91 2.56 -22.87
C GLN A 177 -4.03 1.91 -23.65
N VAL A 178 -3.77 0.75 -24.24
CA VAL A 178 -4.82 -0.08 -24.83
C VAL A 178 -5.63 -0.70 -23.70
N VAL A 179 -6.81 -0.18 -23.46
CA VAL A 179 -7.78 -0.84 -22.58
C VAL A 179 -8.39 -1.98 -23.39
N PRO A 180 -8.18 -3.25 -23.05
CA PRO A 180 -8.85 -4.33 -23.75
C PRO A 180 -10.37 -4.20 -23.58
N PRO A 181 -11.13 -4.55 -24.61
CA PRO A 181 -12.60 -4.45 -24.62
C PRO A 181 -13.25 -5.32 -23.55
#